data_c25dbb772725ad17d7f88162e57e260e
#
_entry.id   c25dbb772725ad17d7f88162e57e260e
#
_cell.length_a   1.000
_cell.length_b   1.000
_cell.length_c   1.000
_cell.angle_alpha   90.00
_cell.angle_beta   90.00
_cell.angle_gamma   90.00
#
_symmetry.space_group_name_H-M   'P 1'
#
loop_
_entity.id
_entity.type
_entity.pdbx_description
1 polymer ?
#
loop_
_entity_poly.entity_id
_entity_poly.type
_entity_poly.pdbx_seq_one_letter_code
_entity_poly.pdbx_strand_id
1 'polypeptide(L)'
;MISKAYLHLIGCLAILVITNPVYGAFRNNNHVFQLAELSVIKAELLAKQANASIAEVDVPVFQNQLPIHLYAKAIDVHNQLRQLQRQYGINQMPEQSLPVKPVRTANVYELLERVSAGLDTLLKHKGLGLPPEPEPKRGKSTEDNYTELWHLTRILSAMVPPPDTKSIQTQLNIVKSSLTSIASKQSLKKTDVLTVAKIAREPRAIMLVAYQNMHLLGRLQRRLELEPIHPGTLGTGDLRLSDVYDITRYTIADLHRTRITLGLSRLEADGVVTTETSINDLYQSLREIHDQLIAMTGSQRL
;
A
#
# COMPACT_ATOMS: atom_id res chain seq x y z
N MET A 1 -83.74 -9.42 25.92
CA MET A 1 -82.56 -10.33 25.65
C MET A 1 -81.51 -9.53 24.92
N ILE A 2 -80.42 -9.19 25.59
CA ILE A 2 -79.44 -8.25 25.13
C ILE A 2 -78.27 -9.06 24.58
N SER A 3 -77.97 -8.92 23.28
CA SER A 3 -76.82 -9.54 22.66
C SER A 3 -75.63 -8.56 22.75
N LYS A 4 -74.57 -8.98 23.42
CA LYS A 4 -73.31 -8.25 23.52
C LYS A 4 -72.45 -8.50 22.31
N ALA A 5 -72.26 -7.50 21.46
CA ALA A 5 -71.25 -7.52 20.39
C ALA A 5 -69.93 -7.04 20.99
N TYR A 6 -68.93 -7.93 21.03
CA TYR A 6 -67.55 -7.59 21.37
C TYR A 6 -66.84 -7.03 20.12
N LEU A 7 -66.52 -5.76 20.23
CA LEU A 7 -65.69 -5.07 19.23
C LEU A 7 -64.22 -5.36 19.52
N HIS A 8 -63.59 -6.24 18.73
CA HIS A 8 -62.13 -6.42 18.80
C HIS A 8 -61.45 -5.32 18.01
N LEU A 9 -60.90 -4.36 18.72
CA LEU A 9 -60.02 -3.34 18.18
C LEU A 9 -58.61 -3.96 18.02
N ILE A 10 -58.26 -4.42 16.83
CA ILE A 10 -56.92 -4.85 16.50
C ILE A 10 -56.11 -3.59 16.22
N GLY A 11 -55.34 -3.13 17.20
CA GLY A 11 -54.34 -2.07 17.01
C GLY A 11 -53.18 -2.60 16.19
N CYS A 12 -53.12 -2.25 14.90
CA CYS A 12 -51.92 -2.42 14.09
C CYS A 12 -50.86 -1.40 14.56
N LEU A 13 -49.95 -1.89 15.40
CA LEU A 13 -48.72 -1.16 15.74
C LEU A 13 -47.81 -1.23 14.51
N ALA A 14 -47.89 -0.21 13.63
CA ALA A 14 -46.94 -0.05 12.56
C ALA A 14 -45.58 0.36 13.16
N ILE A 15 -44.67 -0.62 13.31
CA ILE A 15 -43.26 -0.37 13.63
C ILE A 15 -42.69 0.29 12.41
N LEU A 16 -42.61 1.63 12.39
CA LEU A 16 -41.81 2.39 11.47
C LEU A 16 -40.35 2.06 11.75
N VAL A 17 -39.82 1.05 11.08
CA VAL A 17 -38.38 0.85 10.98
C VAL A 17 -37.86 2.03 10.14
N ILE A 18 -37.43 3.08 10.83
CA ILE A 18 -36.67 4.15 10.22
C ILE A 18 -35.32 3.51 9.84
N THR A 19 -35.27 2.90 8.67
CA THR A 19 -33.99 2.61 8.01
C THR A 19 -33.39 3.97 7.70
N ASN A 20 -32.60 4.50 8.63
CA ASN A 20 -31.69 5.58 8.28
C ASN A 20 -30.91 5.08 7.06
N PRO A 21 -31.06 5.68 5.87
CA PRO A 21 -30.12 5.41 4.81
C PRO A 21 -28.77 5.83 5.40
N VAL A 22 -27.91 4.85 5.68
CA VAL A 22 -26.50 5.11 5.91
C VAL A 22 -26.01 5.69 4.58
N TYR A 23 -26.20 6.97 4.40
CA TYR A 23 -25.46 7.75 3.43
C TYR A 23 -24.03 7.55 3.84
N GLY A 24 -23.35 6.61 3.17
CA GLY A 24 -21.93 6.40 3.35
C GLY A 24 -21.30 7.78 3.16
N ALA A 25 -20.89 8.40 4.27
CA ALA A 25 -20.43 9.78 4.26
C ALA A 25 -19.39 9.88 3.16
N PHE A 26 -19.60 10.78 2.18
CA PHE A 26 -18.69 10.92 1.05
C PHE A 26 -17.30 11.26 1.59
N ARG A 27 -16.42 10.29 1.58
CA ARG A 27 -15.03 10.44 2.05
C ARG A 27 -14.18 10.95 0.92
N ASN A 28 -13.59 12.12 1.10
CA ASN A 28 -12.70 12.77 0.14
C ASN A 28 -11.26 12.84 0.69
N ASN A 29 -10.35 13.41 -0.09
CA ASN A 29 -8.94 13.53 0.27
C ASN A 29 -8.72 14.32 1.58
N ASN A 30 -9.55 15.30 1.92
CA ASN A 30 -9.40 16.05 3.17
C ASN A 30 -9.62 15.16 4.41
N HIS A 31 -10.61 14.25 4.35
CA HIS A 31 -10.87 13.31 5.43
C HIS A 31 -9.73 12.28 5.57
N VAL A 32 -9.20 11.80 4.44
CA VAL A 32 -8.03 10.90 4.43
C VAL A 32 -6.83 11.60 5.04
N PHE A 33 -6.59 12.87 4.67
CA PHE A 33 -5.49 13.67 5.19
C PHE A 33 -5.59 13.86 6.72
N GLN A 34 -6.75 14.27 7.21
CA GLN A 34 -6.96 14.47 8.66
C GLN A 34 -6.68 13.19 9.45
N LEU A 35 -7.14 12.05 8.95
CA LEU A 35 -6.94 10.77 9.62
C LEU A 35 -5.48 10.27 9.53
N ALA A 36 -4.80 10.54 8.41
CA ALA A 36 -3.38 10.25 8.24
C ALA A 36 -2.54 11.13 9.20
N GLU A 37 -2.80 12.43 9.26
CA GLU A 37 -2.17 13.36 10.18
C GLU A 37 -2.36 12.95 11.66
N LEU A 38 -3.58 12.58 12.05
CA LEU A 38 -3.85 12.03 13.38
C LEU A 38 -3.02 10.78 13.66
N SER A 39 -2.89 9.91 12.66
CA SER A 39 -2.10 8.69 12.77
C SER A 39 -0.59 8.98 12.90
N VAL A 40 -0.10 10.01 12.22
CA VAL A 40 1.28 10.51 12.38
C VAL A 40 1.51 10.98 13.81
N ILE A 41 0.65 11.86 14.35
CA ILE A 41 0.75 12.35 15.74
C ILE A 41 0.76 11.18 16.75
N LYS A 42 -0.11 10.19 16.55
CA LYS A 42 -0.15 8.99 17.41
C LYS A 42 1.15 8.18 17.35
N ALA A 43 1.70 8.01 16.15
CA ALA A 43 2.95 7.28 15.94
C ALA A 43 4.17 8.03 16.54
N GLU A 44 4.20 9.36 16.46
CA GLU A 44 5.23 10.18 17.10
C GLU A 44 5.24 10.03 18.63
N LEU A 45 4.06 9.99 19.25
CA LEU A 45 3.95 9.73 20.69
C LEU A 45 4.53 8.35 21.05
N LEU A 46 4.24 7.31 20.26
CA LEU A 46 4.82 5.99 20.46
C LEU A 46 6.32 5.96 20.25
N ALA A 47 6.84 6.62 19.20
CA ALA A 47 8.24 6.70 18.88
C ALA A 47 9.02 7.43 20.01
N LYS A 48 8.47 8.55 20.51
CA LYS A 48 9.01 9.28 21.65
C LYS A 48 9.09 8.42 22.91
N GLN A 49 8.01 7.69 23.20
CA GLN A 49 7.97 6.77 24.36
C GLN A 49 9.01 5.63 24.22
N ALA A 50 9.22 5.15 22.98
CA ALA A 50 10.19 4.09 22.68
C ALA A 50 11.64 4.62 22.58
N ASN A 51 11.89 5.92 22.74
CA ASN A 51 13.18 6.58 22.45
C ASN A 51 13.72 6.24 21.04
N ALA A 52 12.82 6.06 20.06
CA ALA A 52 13.19 5.73 18.70
C ALA A 52 13.79 6.95 17.98
N SER A 53 14.93 6.75 17.29
CA SER A 53 15.54 7.80 16.48
C SER A 53 14.94 7.81 15.10
N ILE A 54 14.13 8.82 14.79
CA ILE A 54 13.56 9.02 13.46
C ILE A 54 14.62 9.73 12.62
N ALA A 55 15.08 9.08 11.56
CA ALA A 55 16.06 9.69 10.66
C ALA A 55 15.40 10.88 9.90
N GLU A 56 16.04 12.05 9.96
CA GLU A 56 15.71 13.16 9.08
C GLU A 56 16.07 12.80 7.64
N VAL A 57 15.12 12.88 6.74
CA VAL A 57 15.30 12.61 5.32
C VAL A 57 14.45 13.61 4.55
N ASP A 58 15.00 14.14 3.47
CA ASP A 58 14.23 14.98 2.57
C ASP A 58 12.98 14.24 2.08
N VAL A 59 11.84 14.92 2.16
CA VAL A 59 10.56 14.37 1.69
C VAL A 59 10.61 14.27 0.16
N PRO A 60 10.46 13.06 -0.42
CA PRO A 60 10.39 12.93 -1.87
C PRO A 60 9.19 13.71 -2.44
N VAL A 61 9.34 14.26 -3.63
CA VAL A 61 8.22 14.85 -4.36
C VAL A 61 7.41 13.74 -5.01
N PHE A 62 6.22 13.51 -4.51
CA PHE A 62 5.28 12.54 -5.08
C PHE A 62 4.37 13.24 -6.09
N GLN A 63 4.13 12.60 -7.24
CA GLN A 63 3.30 13.12 -8.32
C GLN A 63 2.37 12.03 -8.85
N ASN A 64 1.18 12.42 -9.29
CA ASN A 64 0.21 11.54 -9.93
C ASN A 64 -0.14 10.30 -9.08
N GLN A 65 -0.29 10.51 -7.77
CA GLN A 65 -0.67 9.42 -6.87
C GLN A 65 -2.16 9.07 -7.05
N LEU A 66 -2.42 7.77 -7.18
CA LEU A 66 -3.77 7.23 -7.29
C LEU A 66 -4.20 6.62 -5.95
N PRO A 67 -5.51 6.46 -5.68
CA PRO A 67 -5.98 5.82 -4.45
C PRO A 67 -5.39 4.43 -4.19
N ILE A 68 -5.04 3.68 -5.23
CA ILE A 68 -4.39 2.36 -5.08
C ILE A 68 -3.00 2.47 -4.44
N HIS A 69 -2.23 3.54 -4.76
CA HIS A 69 -0.91 3.76 -4.18
C HIS A 69 -1.03 4.09 -2.68
N LEU A 70 -2.01 4.94 -2.32
CA LEU A 70 -2.31 5.24 -0.92
C LEU A 70 -2.72 3.99 -0.16
N TYR A 71 -3.59 3.17 -0.77
CA TYR A 71 -4.07 1.94 -0.14
C TYR A 71 -2.93 0.94 0.09
N ALA A 72 -2.03 0.79 -0.88
CA ALA A 72 -0.84 -0.05 -0.75
C ALA A 72 0.09 0.46 0.36
N LYS A 73 0.31 1.80 0.42
CA LYS A 73 1.13 2.40 1.48
C LYS A 73 0.47 2.26 2.86
N ALA A 74 -0.85 2.38 2.95
CA ALA A 74 -1.60 2.12 4.18
C ALA A 74 -1.52 0.64 4.62
N ILE A 75 -1.44 -0.32 3.68
CA ILE A 75 -1.14 -1.73 4.00
C ILE A 75 0.27 -1.85 4.61
N ASP A 76 1.26 -1.14 4.11
CA ASP A 76 2.62 -1.18 4.67
C ASP A 76 2.63 -0.67 6.12
N VAL A 77 1.97 0.46 6.37
CA VAL A 77 1.72 0.98 7.73
C VAL A 77 1.02 -0.07 8.61
N HIS A 78 -0.05 -0.66 8.11
CA HIS A 78 -0.81 -1.68 8.82
C HIS A 78 0.07 -2.89 9.19
N ASN A 79 0.95 -3.34 8.27
CA ASN A 79 1.87 -4.45 8.54
C ASN A 79 2.93 -4.08 9.59
N GLN A 80 3.44 -2.85 9.57
CA GLN A 80 4.36 -2.36 10.61
C GLN A 80 3.67 -2.32 11.98
N LEU A 81 2.40 -1.87 12.05
CA LEU A 81 1.62 -1.92 13.29
C LEU A 81 1.42 -3.34 13.79
N ARG A 82 1.13 -4.31 12.92
CA ARG A 82 1.03 -5.72 13.31
C ARG A 82 2.35 -6.24 13.89
N GLN A 83 3.50 -5.78 13.35
CA GLN A 83 4.81 -6.13 13.90
C GLN A 83 4.99 -5.54 15.31
N LEU A 84 4.65 -4.26 15.51
CA LEU A 84 4.68 -3.63 16.83
C LEU A 84 3.75 -4.32 17.82
N GLN A 85 2.53 -4.67 17.41
CA GLN A 85 1.59 -5.41 18.24
C GLN A 85 2.18 -6.75 18.67
N ARG A 86 2.85 -7.47 17.77
CA ARG A 86 3.56 -8.72 18.10
C ARG A 86 4.69 -8.50 19.10
N GLN A 87 5.52 -7.47 18.89
CA GLN A 87 6.64 -7.13 19.79
C GLN A 87 6.15 -6.79 21.21
N TYR A 88 4.98 -6.19 21.33
CA TYR A 88 4.39 -5.82 22.63
C TYR A 88 3.45 -6.88 23.20
N GLY A 89 3.33 -8.06 22.58
CA GLY A 89 2.46 -9.12 23.04
C GLY A 89 0.95 -8.82 22.95
N ILE A 90 0.58 -7.91 22.03
CA ILE A 90 -0.81 -7.51 21.77
C ILE A 90 -1.37 -8.36 20.63
N ASN A 91 -2.66 -8.67 20.68
CA ASN A 91 -3.35 -9.33 19.57
C ASN A 91 -3.22 -8.51 18.29
N GLN A 92 -2.70 -9.17 17.24
CA GLN A 92 -2.49 -8.52 15.95
C GLN A 92 -3.81 -8.25 15.23
N MET A 93 -3.90 -7.10 14.57
CA MET A 93 -4.97 -6.83 13.61
C MET A 93 -5.00 -7.89 12.50
N PRO A 94 -6.17 -8.18 11.89
CA PRO A 94 -6.29 -9.08 10.75
C PRO A 94 -5.42 -8.63 9.58
N GLU A 95 -4.93 -9.58 8.78
CA GLU A 95 -4.15 -9.24 7.57
C GLU A 95 -4.96 -8.44 6.55
N GLN A 96 -4.29 -7.53 5.88
CA GLN A 96 -4.87 -6.73 4.82
C GLN A 96 -4.17 -7.01 3.50
N SER A 97 -4.92 -6.92 2.42
CA SER A 97 -4.42 -7.17 1.07
C SER A 97 -5.09 -6.23 0.07
N LEU A 98 -4.49 -6.07 -1.09
CA LEU A 98 -5.07 -5.29 -2.17
C LEU A 98 -6.42 -5.88 -2.59
N PRO A 99 -7.50 -5.07 -2.71
CA PRO A 99 -8.83 -5.55 -3.04
C PRO A 99 -8.92 -5.91 -4.53
N VAL A 100 -9.75 -6.89 -4.86
CA VAL A 100 -9.99 -7.32 -6.27
C VAL A 100 -10.86 -6.34 -7.06
N LYS A 101 -11.15 -5.17 -6.52
CA LYS A 101 -11.96 -4.11 -7.15
C LYS A 101 -11.13 -2.83 -7.23
N PRO A 102 -11.46 -1.90 -8.14
CA PRO A 102 -10.82 -0.61 -8.17
C PRO A 102 -10.89 0.10 -6.82
N VAL A 103 -9.75 0.59 -6.35
CA VAL A 103 -9.64 1.30 -5.06
C VAL A 103 -10.14 2.73 -5.21
N ARG A 104 -10.98 3.15 -4.28
CA ARG A 104 -11.49 4.52 -4.16
C ARG A 104 -10.98 5.18 -2.88
N THR A 105 -11.04 6.49 -2.80
CA THR A 105 -10.65 7.26 -1.59
C THR A 105 -11.34 6.76 -0.32
N ALA A 106 -12.61 6.34 -0.41
CA ALA A 106 -13.33 5.75 0.74
C ALA A 106 -12.67 4.47 1.26
N ASN A 107 -12.14 3.60 0.38
CA ASN A 107 -11.45 2.39 0.80
C ASN A 107 -10.13 2.70 1.53
N VAL A 108 -9.42 3.74 1.09
CA VAL A 108 -8.22 4.23 1.79
C VAL A 108 -8.61 4.71 3.19
N TYR A 109 -9.66 5.50 3.29
CA TYR A 109 -10.16 6.02 4.55
C TYR A 109 -10.50 4.88 5.54
N GLU A 110 -11.28 3.88 5.10
CA GLU A 110 -11.65 2.71 5.91
C GLU A 110 -10.42 1.92 6.43
N LEU A 111 -9.38 1.80 5.61
CA LEU A 111 -8.14 1.15 6.04
C LEU A 111 -7.39 2.01 7.06
N LEU A 112 -7.36 3.33 6.87
CA LEU A 112 -6.74 4.24 7.83
C LEU A 112 -7.49 4.33 9.16
N GLU A 113 -8.82 4.17 9.17
CA GLU A 113 -9.57 4.04 10.43
C GLU A 113 -9.06 2.84 11.25
N ARG A 114 -8.80 1.71 10.60
CA ARG A 114 -8.22 0.51 11.26
C ARG A 114 -6.79 0.78 11.74
N VAL A 115 -5.97 1.45 10.93
CA VAL A 115 -4.61 1.87 11.33
C VAL A 115 -4.66 2.75 12.56
N SER A 116 -5.51 3.78 12.56
CA SER A 116 -5.68 4.71 13.67
C SER A 116 -6.13 4.00 14.94
N ALA A 117 -7.10 3.08 14.85
CA ALA A 117 -7.55 2.26 15.97
C ALA A 117 -6.45 1.31 16.49
N GLY A 118 -5.61 0.79 15.58
CA GLY A 118 -4.43 0.01 15.95
C GLY A 118 -3.40 0.81 16.75
N LEU A 119 -3.17 2.07 16.37
CA LEU A 119 -2.33 3.01 17.11
C LEU A 119 -2.94 3.33 18.49
N ASP A 120 -4.25 3.54 18.57
CA ASP A 120 -4.93 3.76 19.86
C ASP A 120 -4.74 2.59 20.82
N THR A 121 -4.79 1.38 20.30
CA THR A 121 -4.54 0.16 21.09
C THR A 121 -3.11 0.15 21.64
N LEU A 122 -2.13 0.53 20.82
CA LEU A 122 -0.72 0.62 21.23
C LEU A 122 -0.50 1.73 22.26
N LEU A 123 -1.07 2.92 22.05
CA LEU A 123 -0.97 4.04 23.00
C LEU A 123 -1.55 3.65 24.38
N LYS A 124 -2.75 3.08 24.39
CA LYS A 124 -3.39 2.59 25.63
C LYS A 124 -2.54 1.53 26.33
N HIS A 125 -1.97 0.57 25.58
CA HIS A 125 -1.09 -0.46 26.13
C HIS A 125 0.16 0.15 26.78
N LYS A 126 0.66 1.26 26.24
CA LYS A 126 1.79 2.00 26.80
C LYS A 126 1.41 3.01 27.88
N GLY A 127 0.14 3.08 28.30
CA GLY A 127 -0.34 4.04 29.26
C GLY A 127 -0.34 5.48 28.80
N LEU A 128 -0.32 5.70 27.47
CA LEU A 128 -0.34 7.03 26.87
C LEU A 128 -1.77 7.50 26.60
N GLY A 129 -2.00 8.81 26.78
CA GLY A 129 -3.26 9.45 26.40
C GLY A 129 -3.43 9.50 24.88
N LEU A 130 -4.69 9.55 24.43
CA LEU A 130 -4.97 9.78 23.02
C LEU A 130 -4.84 11.28 22.70
N PRO A 131 -4.16 11.65 21.60
CA PRO A 131 -4.08 13.05 21.20
C PRO A 131 -5.46 13.54 20.70
N PRO A 132 -5.72 14.87 20.76
CA PRO A 132 -6.90 15.45 20.13
C PRO A 132 -6.85 15.27 18.62
N GLU A 133 -8.03 15.25 17.99
CA GLU A 133 -8.13 15.25 16.54
C GLU A 133 -7.57 16.57 15.98
N PRO A 134 -6.76 16.52 14.91
CA PRO A 134 -6.29 17.72 14.24
C PRO A 134 -7.43 18.47 13.56
N GLU A 135 -7.27 19.78 13.40
CA GLU A 135 -8.25 20.61 12.70
C GLU A 135 -8.40 20.17 11.24
N PRO A 136 -9.63 20.13 10.71
CA PRO A 136 -9.87 19.77 9.32
C PRO A 136 -9.17 20.72 8.35
N LYS A 137 -8.33 20.19 7.45
CA LYS A 137 -7.67 20.95 6.38
C LYS A 137 -8.39 20.74 5.05
N ARG A 138 -8.51 21.82 4.26
CA ARG A 138 -9.17 21.79 2.94
C ARG A 138 -8.15 21.79 1.80
N GLY A 139 -8.59 21.38 0.62
CA GLY A 139 -7.78 21.45 -0.61
C GLY A 139 -6.68 20.39 -0.67
N LYS A 140 -6.79 19.31 0.11
CA LYS A 140 -5.80 18.25 0.12
C LYS A 140 -5.91 17.33 -1.10
N SER A 141 -4.77 17.05 -1.70
CA SER A 141 -4.62 16.17 -2.86
C SER A 141 -4.32 14.72 -2.46
N THR A 142 -4.24 13.84 -3.44
CA THR A 142 -3.80 12.46 -3.24
C THR A 142 -2.31 12.42 -2.88
N GLU A 143 -1.52 13.33 -3.43
CA GLU A 143 -0.09 13.49 -3.15
C GLU A 143 0.17 13.92 -1.70
N ASP A 144 -0.63 14.88 -1.18
CA ASP A 144 -0.57 15.27 0.23
C ASP A 144 -0.80 14.06 1.14
N ASN A 145 -1.84 13.28 0.84
CA ASN A 145 -2.18 12.07 1.59
C ASN A 145 -1.06 11.02 1.53
N TYR A 146 -0.44 10.85 0.36
CA TYR A 146 0.67 9.90 0.21
C TYR A 146 1.88 10.36 1.03
N THR A 147 2.15 11.65 1.05
CA THR A 147 3.22 12.25 1.87
C THR A 147 3.02 11.96 3.36
N GLU A 148 1.80 12.15 3.89
CA GLU A 148 1.50 11.84 5.29
C GLU A 148 1.67 10.32 5.59
N LEU A 149 1.24 9.46 4.69
CA LEU A 149 1.44 8.02 4.84
C LEU A 149 2.92 7.62 4.75
N TRP A 150 3.71 8.31 3.92
CA TRP A 150 5.15 8.13 3.86
C TRP A 150 5.80 8.53 5.19
N HIS A 151 5.44 9.69 5.77
CA HIS A 151 5.89 10.11 7.10
C HIS A 151 5.54 9.06 8.17
N LEU A 152 4.29 8.61 8.21
CA LEU A 152 3.83 7.59 9.13
C LEU A 152 4.66 6.29 9.01
N THR A 153 4.92 5.84 7.79
CA THR A 153 5.77 4.67 7.54
C THR A 153 7.18 4.87 8.09
N ARG A 154 7.76 6.07 7.93
CA ARG A 154 9.12 6.39 8.42
C ARG A 154 9.20 6.37 9.95
N ILE A 155 8.21 6.94 10.63
CA ILE A 155 8.13 6.94 12.08
C ILE A 155 8.03 5.49 12.61
N LEU A 156 7.14 4.70 12.02
CA LEU A 156 6.98 3.30 12.43
C LEU A 156 8.23 2.45 12.13
N SER A 157 8.91 2.71 11.01
CA SER A 157 10.17 2.04 10.64
C SER A 157 11.29 2.27 11.65
N ALA A 158 11.24 3.33 12.46
CA ALA A 158 12.19 3.54 13.54
C ALA A 158 11.96 2.59 14.73
N MET A 159 10.80 1.94 14.80
CA MET A 159 10.40 1.07 15.90
C MET A 159 10.29 -0.40 15.52
N VAL A 160 10.35 -0.74 14.23
CA VAL A 160 10.30 -2.12 13.72
C VAL A 160 11.56 -2.47 12.94
N PRO A 161 11.91 -3.76 12.84
CA PRO A 161 13.01 -4.18 11.99
C PRO A 161 12.79 -3.73 10.53
N PRO A 162 13.83 -3.24 9.83
CA PRO A 162 13.72 -2.89 8.42
C PRO A 162 13.40 -4.14 7.57
N PRO A 163 12.79 -3.96 6.38
CA PRO A 163 12.60 -5.05 5.44
C PRO A 163 13.96 -5.65 5.06
N ASP A 164 14.03 -6.98 5.10
CA ASP A 164 15.20 -7.74 4.67
C ASP A 164 15.18 -8.06 3.16
N THR A 165 16.29 -8.55 2.64
CA THR A 165 16.42 -8.95 1.23
C THR A 165 15.40 -10.02 0.83
N LYS A 166 15.05 -10.92 1.74
CA LYS A 166 14.07 -11.98 1.53
C LYS A 166 12.64 -11.41 1.34
N SER A 167 12.28 -10.43 2.14
CA SER A 167 10.99 -9.71 1.99
C SER A 167 10.91 -9.01 0.65
N ILE A 168 12.00 -8.35 0.21
CA ILE A 168 12.06 -7.68 -1.08
C ILE A 168 11.96 -8.71 -2.22
N GLN A 169 12.70 -9.82 -2.13
CA GLN A 169 12.65 -10.89 -3.14
C GLN A 169 11.23 -11.48 -3.29
N THR A 170 10.53 -11.66 -2.18
CA THR A 170 9.12 -12.10 -2.20
C THR A 170 8.26 -11.12 -2.99
N GLN A 171 8.44 -9.80 -2.79
CA GLN A 171 7.71 -8.78 -3.56
C GLN A 171 8.10 -8.79 -5.05
N LEU A 172 9.38 -8.97 -5.38
CA LEU A 172 9.86 -9.07 -6.78
C LEU A 172 9.27 -10.30 -7.50
N ASN A 173 9.07 -11.40 -6.80
CA ASN A 173 8.39 -12.58 -7.36
C ASN A 173 6.93 -12.26 -7.72
N ILE A 174 6.22 -11.48 -6.89
CA ILE A 174 4.87 -11.00 -7.19
C ILE A 174 4.88 -10.12 -8.46
N VAL A 175 5.88 -9.25 -8.61
CA VAL A 175 6.04 -8.44 -9.84
C VAL A 175 6.22 -9.34 -11.07
N LYS A 176 7.12 -10.32 -11.02
CA LYS A 176 7.37 -11.28 -12.12
C LYS A 176 6.11 -12.06 -12.50
N SER A 177 5.41 -12.61 -11.52
CA SER A 177 4.17 -13.36 -11.75
C SER A 177 3.07 -12.48 -12.34
N SER A 178 2.98 -11.21 -11.90
CA SER A 178 2.04 -10.24 -12.46
C SER A 178 2.31 -9.95 -13.93
N LEU A 179 3.57 -9.68 -14.29
CA LEU A 179 3.99 -9.42 -15.67
C LEU A 179 3.77 -10.65 -16.55
N THR A 180 4.08 -11.84 -16.06
CA THR A 180 3.84 -13.10 -16.79
C THR A 180 2.36 -13.29 -17.10
N SER A 181 1.48 -13.01 -16.14
CA SER A 181 0.02 -13.10 -16.34
C SER A 181 -0.49 -12.07 -17.34
N ILE A 182 0.01 -10.82 -17.26
CA ILE A 182 -0.33 -9.74 -18.23
C ILE A 182 0.16 -10.12 -19.63
N ALA A 183 1.40 -10.59 -19.77
CA ALA A 183 1.98 -10.99 -21.05
C ALA A 183 1.15 -12.12 -21.70
N SER A 184 0.76 -13.13 -20.91
CA SER A 184 -0.06 -14.23 -21.38
C SER A 184 -1.45 -13.77 -21.82
N LYS A 185 -2.12 -12.91 -21.04
CA LYS A 185 -3.46 -12.37 -21.36
C LYS A 185 -3.47 -11.53 -22.64
N GLN A 186 -2.40 -10.77 -22.87
CA GLN A 186 -2.27 -9.82 -23.98
C GLN A 186 -1.46 -10.37 -25.16
N SER A 187 -1.11 -11.65 -25.14
CA SER A 187 -0.29 -12.30 -26.18
C SER A 187 1.00 -11.53 -26.49
N LEU A 188 1.61 -10.94 -25.46
CA LEU A 188 2.85 -10.18 -25.60
C LEU A 188 4.06 -11.11 -25.61
N LYS A 189 5.15 -10.66 -26.25
CA LYS A 189 6.41 -11.41 -26.27
C LYS A 189 6.90 -11.68 -24.85
N LYS A 190 7.36 -12.90 -24.63
CA LYS A 190 8.16 -13.29 -23.46
C LYS A 190 9.64 -13.26 -23.87
N THR A 191 10.49 -12.91 -22.95
CA THR A 191 11.95 -12.93 -23.18
C THR A 191 12.54 -14.14 -22.50
N ASP A 192 13.54 -14.76 -23.14
CA ASP A 192 14.44 -15.66 -22.46
C ASP A 192 15.27 -14.85 -21.46
N VAL A 193 15.27 -15.30 -20.22
CA VAL A 193 15.97 -14.60 -19.14
C VAL A 193 17.48 -14.66 -19.38
N LEU A 194 18.12 -13.48 -19.47
CA LEU A 194 19.58 -13.41 -19.52
C LEU A 194 20.16 -13.51 -18.13
N THR A 195 21.10 -14.43 -17.96
CA THR A 195 21.88 -14.50 -16.74
C THR A 195 22.83 -13.29 -16.67
N VAL A 196 22.65 -12.46 -15.65
CA VAL A 196 23.54 -11.33 -15.38
C VAL A 196 24.71 -11.78 -14.52
N ALA A 197 25.94 -11.32 -14.84
CA ALA A 197 27.11 -11.65 -14.05
C ALA A 197 26.93 -11.22 -12.58
N LYS A 198 27.29 -12.09 -11.65
CA LYS A 198 27.27 -11.81 -10.20
C LYS A 198 28.39 -10.82 -9.86
N ILE A 199 28.09 -9.55 -9.84
CA ILE A 199 28.98 -8.47 -9.40
C ILE A 199 28.37 -7.85 -8.16
N ALA A 200 29.20 -7.58 -7.15
CA ALA A 200 28.73 -6.88 -5.95
C ALA A 200 28.03 -5.58 -6.32
N ARG A 201 26.83 -5.36 -5.79
CA ARG A 201 25.98 -4.21 -6.10
C ARG A 201 25.63 -3.45 -4.82
N GLU A 202 25.59 -2.14 -4.96
CA GLU A 202 25.12 -1.24 -3.92
C GLU A 202 23.61 -1.02 -4.04
N PRO A 203 22.90 -0.64 -2.95
CA PRO A 203 21.46 -0.33 -3.00
C PRO A 203 21.10 0.68 -4.09
N ARG A 204 21.98 1.65 -4.39
CA ARG A 204 21.79 2.64 -5.47
C ARG A 204 21.66 2.00 -6.85
N ALA A 205 22.49 0.99 -7.17
CA ALA A 205 22.41 0.29 -8.45
C ALA A 205 21.08 -0.47 -8.59
N ILE A 206 20.59 -1.06 -7.50
CA ILE A 206 19.29 -1.74 -7.44
C ILE A 206 18.16 -0.76 -7.66
N MET A 207 18.19 0.38 -6.95
CA MET A 207 17.19 1.45 -7.10
C MET A 207 17.11 1.98 -8.53
N LEU A 208 18.25 2.19 -9.19
CA LEU A 208 18.27 2.67 -10.57
C LEU A 208 17.52 1.72 -11.51
N VAL A 209 17.75 0.41 -11.39
CA VAL A 209 17.04 -0.60 -12.20
C VAL A 209 15.55 -0.63 -11.85
N ALA A 210 15.20 -0.50 -10.56
CA ALA A 210 13.80 -0.44 -10.14
C ALA A 210 13.07 0.78 -10.75
N TYR A 211 13.69 1.96 -10.78
CA TYR A 211 13.16 3.15 -11.45
C TYR A 211 13.03 2.97 -12.96
N GLN A 212 14.03 2.38 -13.62
CA GLN A 212 13.93 2.03 -15.04
C GLN A 212 12.74 1.11 -15.32
N ASN A 213 12.52 0.14 -14.45
CA ASN A 213 11.38 -0.77 -14.56
C ASN A 213 10.03 -0.03 -14.43
N MET A 214 9.93 0.96 -13.55
CA MET A 214 8.71 1.79 -13.45
C MET A 214 8.46 2.60 -14.74
N HIS A 215 9.50 3.18 -15.35
CA HIS A 215 9.36 3.86 -16.64
C HIS A 215 8.91 2.91 -17.77
N LEU A 216 9.44 1.69 -17.79
CA LEU A 216 9.02 0.66 -18.75
C LEU A 216 7.59 0.20 -18.48
N LEU A 217 7.18 0.07 -17.20
CA LEU A 217 5.80 -0.24 -16.83
C LEU A 217 4.85 0.85 -17.34
N GLY A 218 5.20 2.13 -17.18
CA GLY A 218 4.40 3.22 -17.73
C GLY A 218 4.30 3.18 -19.27
N ARG A 219 5.35 2.71 -19.98
CA ARG A 219 5.28 2.46 -21.43
C ARG A 219 4.35 1.28 -21.75
N LEU A 220 4.42 0.21 -20.99
CA LEU A 220 3.51 -0.94 -21.13
C LEU A 220 2.05 -0.52 -20.95
N GLN A 221 1.77 0.29 -19.93
CA GLN A 221 0.43 0.78 -19.66
C GLN A 221 -0.10 1.63 -20.82
N ARG A 222 0.70 2.56 -21.36
CA ARG A 222 0.32 3.32 -22.58
C ARG A 222 0.01 2.40 -23.76
N ARG A 223 0.82 1.34 -23.97
CA ARG A 223 0.56 0.34 -25.01
C ARG A 223 -0.75 -0.41 -24.80
N LEU A 224 -1.17 -0.55 -23.55
CA LEU A 224 -2.43 -1.20 -23.15
C LEU A 224 -3.59 -0.19 -23.02
N GLU A 225 -3.39 1.05 -23.48
CA GLU A 225 -4.38 2.15 -23.41
C GLU A 225 -4.82 2.46 -21.97
N LEU A 226 -3.91 2.27 -21.01
CA LEU A 226 -4.11 2.58 -19.61
C LEU A 226 -3.38 3.87 -19.22
N GLU A 227 -3.88 4.53 -18.19
CA GLU A 227 -3.18 5.67 -17.58
C GLU A 227 -1.81 5.20 -17.07
N PRO A 228 -0.69 5.82 -17.54
CA PRO A 228 0.64 5.37 -17.17
C PRO A 228 1.00 5.79 -15.75
N ILE A 229 1.79 4.94 -15.08
CA ILE A 229 2.49 5.33 -13.87
C ILE A 229 3.53 6.41 -14.18
N HIS A 230 3.67 7.37 -13.30
CA HIS A 230 4.70 8.39 -13.36
C HIS A 230 5.60 8.25 -12.12
N PRO A 231 6.75 7.60 -12.27
CA PRO A 231 7.70 7.57 -11.16
C PRO A 231 8.21 8.99 -10.90
N GLY A 232 8.25 9.36 -9.63
CA GLY A 232 8.88 10.60 -9.20
C GLY A 232 10.38 10.62 -9.54
N THR A 233 11.10 11.63 -9.09
CA THR A 233 12.55 11.71 -9.23
C THR A 233 13.24 10.79 -8.23
N LEU A 234 14.30 10.11 -8.67
CA LEU A 234 15.16 9.35 -7.76
C LEU A 234 15.85 10.31 -6.80
N GLY A 235 15.71 10.09 -5.50
CA GLY A 235 16.38 10.86 -4.49
C GLY A 235 17.92 10.79 -4.59
N THR A 236 18.61 11.85 -4.17
CA THR A 236 20.09 11.95 -4.21
C THR A 236 20.76 11.49 -2.93
N GLY A 237 20.00 11.24 -1.86
CA GLY A 237 20.50 10.81 -0.55
C GLY A 237 20.97 9.36 -0.51
N ASP A 238 21.36 8.94 0.70
CA ASP A 238 21.74 7.55 0.98
C ASP A 238 20.55 6.62 0.82
N LEU A 239 20.58 5.77 -0.21
CA LEU A 239 19.54 4.82 -0.53
C LEU A 239 19.71 3.55 0.30
N ARG A 240 18.60 3.07 0.88
CA ARG A 240 18.52 1.91 1.77
C ARG A 240 17.69 0.78 1.13
N LEU A 241 17.78 -0.41 1.67
CA LEU A 241 16.91 -1.52 1.25
C LEU A 241 15.43 -1.23 1.47
N SER A 242 15.09 -0.42 2.48
CA SER A 242 13.71 0.05 2.68
C SER A 242 13.17 0.86 1.50
N ASP A 243 14.02 1.63 0.83
CA ASP A 243 13.61 2.42 -0.34
C ASP A 243 13.37 1.50 -1.56
N VAL A 244 14.18 0.43 -1.69
CA VAL A 244 13.96 -0.62 -2.70
C VAL A 244 12.65 -1.36 -2.42
N TYR A 245 12.35 -1.65 -1.16
CA TYR A 245 11.08 -2.24 -0.76
C TYR A 245 9.91 -1.33 -1.14
N ASP A 246 9.98 -0.05 -0.80
CA ASP A 246 8.92 0.93 -1.06
C ASP A 246 8.62 1.06 -2.57
N ILE A 247 9.65 1.18 -3.41
CA ILE A 247 9.45 1.27 -4.87
C ILE A 247 8.89 -0.04 -5.45
N THR A 248 9.28 -1.18 -4.91
CA THR A 248 8.73 -2.48 -5.33
C THR A 248 7.25 -2.59 -4.95
N ARG A 249 6.87 -2.14 -3.74
CA ARG A 249 5.48 -2.09 -3.29
C ARG A 249 4.63 -1.15 -4.16
N TYR A 250 5.17 0.00 -4.51
CA TYR A 250 4.53 0.93 -5.43
C TYR A 250 4.30 0.30 -6.81
N THR A 251 5.31 -0.40 -7.34
CA THR A 251 5.20 -1.14 -8.61
C THR A 251 4.12 -2.23 -8.55
N ILE A 252 4.02 -2.97 -7.43
CA ILE A 252 2.98 -3.98 -7.22
C ILE A 252 1.58 -3.36 -7.22
N ALA A 253 1.40 -2.22 -6.55
CA ALA A 253 0.11 -1.53 -6.51
C ALA A 253 -0.36 -1.15 -7.93
N ASP A 254 0.54 -0.67 -8.75
CA ASP A 254 0.22 -0.24 -10.10
C ASP A 254 0.04 -1.42 -11.07
N LEU A 255 0.82 -2.49 -10.93
CA LEU A 255 0.58 -3.75 -11.63
C LEU A 255 -0.76 -4.37 -11.23
N HIS A 256 -1.15 -4.28 -9.96
CA HIS A 256 -2.44 -4.75 -9.50
C HIS A 256 -3.58 -3.98 -10.17
N ARG A 257 -3.49 -2.64 -10.25
CA ARG A 257 -4.42 -1.80 -11.00
C ARG A 257 -4.52 -2.26 -12.47
N THR A 258 -3.37 -2.42 -13.12
CA THR A 258 -3.28 -2.91 -14.51
C THR A 258 -3.99 -4.26 -14.67
N ARG A 259 -3.76 -5.21 -13.78
CA ARG A 259 -4.38 -6.54 -13.80
C ARG A 259 -5.91 -6.47 -13.66
N ILE A 260 -6.41 -5.69 -12.69
CA ILE A 260 -7.85 -5.52 -12.48
C ILE A 260 -8.51 -4.93 -13.73
N THR A 261 -7.90 -3.91 -14.35
CA THR A 261 -8.43 -3.31 -15.58
C THR A 261 -8.46 -4.31 -16.75
N LEU A 262 -7.50 -5.24 -16.82
CA LEU A 262 -7.45 -6.31 -17.82
C LEU A 262 -8.36 -7.51 -17.48
N GLY A 263 -9.13 -7.45 -16.39
CA GLY A 263 -9.99 -8.55 -15.95
C GLY A 263 -9.24 -9.78 -15.46
N LEU A 264 -7.99 -9.61 -14.98
CA LEU A 264 -7.21 -10.67 -14.35
C LEU A 264 -7.54 -10.76 -12.86
N SER A 265 -7.71 -11.98 -12.36
CA SER A 265 -7.90 -12.23 -10.93
C SER A 265 -6.70 -11.76 -10.10
N ARG A 266 -6.90 -11.65 -8.78
CA ARG A 266 -5.81 -11.39 -7.84
C ARG A 266 -4.72 -12.47 -8.00
N LEU A 267 -3.45 -12.05 -7.93
CA LEU A 267 -2.36 -13.01 -7.69
C LEU A 267 -2.44 -13.46 -6.23
N GLU A 268 -2.49 -14.75 -6.04
CA GLU A 268 -2.07 -15.32 -4.78
C GLU A 268 -0.54 -15.15 -4.71
N ALA A 269 -0.03 -14.75 -3.56
CA ALA A 269 1.40 -14.64 -3.38
C ALA A 269 1.99 -16.05 -3.51
N ASP A 270 2.68 -16.30 -4.62
CA ASP A 270 3.50 -17.50 -4.74
C ASP A 270 4.47 -17.51 -3.56
N GLY A 271 4.50 -18.59 -2.83
CA GLY A 271 5.06 -18.84 -1.54
C GLY A 271 6.19 -17.93 -1.04
N VAL A 272 6.25 -17.78 0.26
CA VAL A 272 7.32 -17.05 0.96
C VAL A 272 8.67 -17.63 0.56
N VAL A 273 9.59 -16.77 0.12
CA VAL A 273 10.99 -17.18 -0.14
C VAL A 273 11.60 -17.72 1.15
N THR A 274 12.04 -18.97 1.12
CA THR A 274 12.60 -19.68 2.30
C THR A 274 14.12 -19.66 2.31
N THR A 275 14.76 -19.42 1.17
CA THR A 275 16.22 -19.39 1.03
C THR A 275 16.82 -18.04 1.38
N GLU A 276 18.06 -18.01 1.81
CA GLU A 276 18.82 -16.77 1.95
C GLU A 276 18.92 -16.07 0.60
N THR A 277 18.70 -14.75 0.61
CA THR A 277 18.72 -13.90 -0.58
C THR A 277 19.77 -12.82 -0.40
N SER A 278 20.65 -12.68 -1.37
CA SER A 278 21.67 -11.63 -1.39
C SER A 278 21.18 -10.37 -2.13
N ILE A 279 21.89 -9.26 -1.96
CA ILE A 279 21.70 -8.04 -2.76
C ILE A 279 21.85 -8.32 -4.26
N ASN A 280 22.76 -9.22 -4.64
CA ASN A 280 22.94 -9.60 -6.03
C ASN A 280 21.75 -10.38 -6.60
N ASP A 281 21.07 -11.19 -5.79
CA ASP A 281 19.84 -11.88 -6.21
C ASP A 281 18.69 -10.89 -6.45
N LEU A 282 18.59 -9.84 -5.64
CA LEU A 282 17.64 -8.75 -5.87
C LEU A 282 17.93 -8.02 -7.19
N TYR A 283 19.21 -7.69 -7.43
CA TYR A 283 19.64 -7.06 -8.69
C TYR A 283 19.31 -7.94 -9.89
N GLN A 284 19.63 -9.23 -9.82
CA GLN A 284 19.29 -10.22 -10.86
C GLN A 284 17.77 -10.24 -11.12
N SER A 285 16.97 -10.31 -10.08
CA SER A 285 15.50 -10.32 -10.19
C SER A 285 14.95 -9.05 -10.86
N LEU A 286 15.51 -7.89 -10.53
CA LEU A 286 15.11 -6.62 -11.16
C LEU A 286 15.55 -6.55 -12.64
N ARG A 287 16.70 -7.11 -13.00
CA ARG A 287 17.15 -7.21 -14.41
C ARG A 287 16.25 -8.15 -15.21
N GLU A 288 15.80 -9.26 -14.64
CA GLU A 288 14.84 -10.16 -15.27
C GLU A 288 13.50 -9.45 -15.54
N ILE A 289 13.00 -8.67 -14.55
CA ILE A 289 11.83 -7.82 -14.71
C ILE A 289 12.04 -6.79 -15.83
N HIS A 290 13.21 -6.16 -15.87
CA HIS A 290 13.58 -5.18 -16.89
C HIS A 290 13.50 -5.78 -18.29
N ASP A 291 14.15 -6.93 -18.49
CA ASP A 291 14.17 -7.61 -19.80
C ASP A 291 12.76 -8.06 -20.22
N GLN A 292 11.95 -8.53 -19.27
CA GLN A 292 10.55 -8.87 -19.53
C GLN A 292 9.75 -7.65 -19.98
N LEU A 293 9.89 -6.51 -19.30
CA LEU A 293 9.21 -5.26 -19.66
C LEU A 293 9.66 -4.73 -21.03
N ILE A 294 10.95 -4.81 -21.36
CA ILE A 294 11.47 -4.48 -22.69
C ILE A 294 10.79 -5.33 -23.77
N ALA A 295 10.71 -6.64 -23.58
CA ALA A 295 10.06 -7.53 -24.54
C ALA A 295 8.58 -7.20 -24.71
N MET A 296 7.88 -6.91 -23.61
CA MET A 296 6.46 -6.57 -23.62
C MET A 296 6.17 -5.21 -24.24
N THR A 297 7.07 -4.25 -24.12
CA THR A 297 6.91 -2.89 -24.70
C THR A 297 7.39 -2.77 -26.13
N GLY A 298 8.21 -3.70 -26.61
CA GLY A 298 8.90 -3.60 -27.90
C GLY A 298 10.00 -2.53 -27.90
N SER A 299 10.42 -2.07 -26.72
CA SER A 299 11.51 -1.10 -26.57
C SER A 299 12.85 -1.72 -26.93
N GLN A 300 13.79 -0.92 -27.46
CA GLN A 300 15.17 -1.36 -27.61
C GLN A 300 15.86 -1.39 -26.23
N ARG A 301 16.79 -2.33 -26.05
CA ARG A 301 17.70 -2.32 -24.91
C ARG A 301 18.60 -1.09 -24.98
N LEU A 302 18.62 -0.30 -23.91
CA LEU A 302 19.58 0.78 -23.72
C LEU A 302 20.94 0.25 -23.29
#